data_63e74663ca0665cf240ed0567cb8e946
#
_entry.id   63e74663ca0665cf240ed0567cb8e946
#
_cell.length_a   1.000
_cell.length_b   1.000
_cell.length_c   1.000
_cell.angle_alpha   90.00
_cell.angle_beta   90.00
_cell.angle_gamma   90.00
#
_symmetry.space_group_name_H-M   'P 1'
#
loop_
_entity.id
_entity.type
_entity.pdbx_description
1 polymer ?
#
loop_
_entity_poly.entity_id
_entity_poly.type
_entity_poly.pdbx_seq_one_letter_code
_entity_poly.pdbx_strand_id
1 'polypeptide(L)'
;MGALGPVWPAGDSIFLVSDMNQLVRLDASTGEQVWAVQLPGYEPVRRPQRKRDSAYAHHGPVLAGGRVVVASSDGYLRSFNPETGALVATAAVPGGATTAPAVAGSTLYVVSKDGQLIAYR
;
A
#
# COMPACT_ATOMS: atom_id res chain seq x y z
N MET A 1 -12.53 8.79 9.26
CA MET A 1 -11.65 7.94 8.44
C MET A 1 -11.23 6.72 9.23
N GLY A 2 -11.45 5.55 8.69
CA GLY A 2 -11.02 4.30 9.30
C GLY A 2 -9.78 3.74 8.62
N ALA A 3 -9.00 2.95 9.32
CA ALA A 3 -7.87 2.22 8.76
C ALA A 3 -8.33 0.81 8.36
N LEU A 4 -7.87 0.34 7.18
CA LEU A 4 -8.20 -1.01 6.70
C LEU A 4 -7.27 -2.09 7.23
N GLY A 5 -6.14 -1.72 7.77
CA GLY A 5 -5.15 -2.66 8.24
C GLY A 5 -4.28 -2.06 9.31
N PRO A 6 -3.14 -2.69 9.59
CA PRO A 6 -2.24 -2.18 10.61
C PRO A 6 -1.69 -0.81 10.22
N VAL A 7 -1.41 0.01 11.23
CA VAL A 7 -0.71 1.26 11.05
C VAL A 7 0.79 1.05 11.22
N TRP A 8 1.59 1.89 10.59
CA TRP A 8 3.05 1.82 10.70
C TRP A 8 3.57 3.09 11.37
N PRO A 9 3.93 3.03 12.65
CA PRO A 9 4.55 4.19 13.31
C PRO A 9 6.02 4.31 12.91
N ALA A 10 6.46 5.53 12.67
CA ALA A 10 7.84 5.83 12.33
C ALA A 10 8.18 7.24 12.82
N GLY A 11 8.96 7.33 13.90
CA GLY A 11 9.30 8.62 14.50
C GLY A 11 8.06 9.38 14.92
N ASP A 12 7.90 10.60 14.40
CA ASP A 12 6.76 11.46 14.69
C ASP A 12 5.58 11.24 13.74
N SER A 13 5.62 10.19 12.93
CA SER A 13 4.64 9.94 11.89
C SER A 13 3.98 8.59 12.05
N ILE A 14 2.74 8.50 11.56
CA ILE A 14 2.02 7.24 11.44
C ILE A 14 1.54 7.12 10.01
N PHE A 15 1.83 5.99 9.37
CA PHE A 15 1.39 5.68 8.02
C PHE A 15 0.30 4.63 8.07
N LEU A 16 -0.75 4.81 7.28
CA LEU A 16 -1.85 3.87 7.20
C LEU A 16 -2.51 3.90 5.82
N VAL A 17 -3.23 2.83 5.50
CA VAL A 17 -4.17 2.84 4.37
C VAL A 17 -5.57 2.95 4.96
N SER A 18 -6.31 3.96 4.52
CA SER A 18 -7.66 4.22 5.02
C SER A 18 -8.72 3.38 4.32
N ASP A 19 -9.92 3.37 4.88
CA ASP A 19 -11.08 2.71 4.28
C ASP A 19 -11.55 3.37 2.97
N MET A 20 -11.00 4.53 2.63
CA MET A 20 -11.23 5.21 1.36
C MET A 20 -10.12 4.92 0.34
N ASN A 21 -9.31 3.90 0.56
CA ASN A 21 -8.18 3.51 -0.28
C ASN A 21 -7.17 4.63 -0.48
N GLN A 22 -6.89 5.36 0.59
CA GLN A 22 -5.86 6.39 0.59
C GLN A 22 -4.69 5.95 1.45
N LEU A 23 -3.48 6.14 0.95
CA LEU A 23 -2.28 6.07 1.77
C LEU A 23 -2.14 7.41 2.49
N VAL A 24 -2.07 7.39 3.80
CA VAL A 24 -2.13 8.60 4.63
C VAL A 24 -0.95 8.63 5.58
N ARG A 25 -0.37 9.82 5.73
CA ARG A 25 0.58 10.11 6.80
C ARG A 25 -0.08 11.05 7.80
N LEU A 26 -0.04 10.66 9.07
CA LEU A 26 -0.51 11.50 10.18
C LEU A 26 0.68 11.95 11.03
N ASP A 27 0.55 13.12 11.64
CA ASP A 27 1.44 13.55 12.70
C ASP A 27 1.05 12.79 13.97
N ALA A 28 2.00 12.06 14.57
CA ALA A 28 1.70 11.20 15.71
C ALA A 28 1.34 11.99 16.97
N SER A 29 1.82 13.22 17.10
CA SER A 29 1.56 14.04 18.29
C SER A 29 0.21 14.74 18.25
N THR A 30 -0.28 15.11 17.07
CA THR A 30 -1.52 15.88 16.91
C THR A 30 -2.65 15.09 16.25
N GLY A 31 -2.33 14.00 15.54
CA GLY A 31 -3.30 13.26 14.73
C GLY A 31 -3.68 13.95 13.44
N GLU A 32 -3.04 15.08 13.11
CA GLU A 32 -3.34 15.80 11.88
C GLU A 32 -2.78 15.10 10.66
N GLN A 33 -3.52 15.17 9.56
CA GLN A 33 -3.07 14.63 8.28
C GLN A 33 -1.98 15.50 7.68
N VAL A 34 -0.84 14.88 7.37
CA VAL A 34 0.26 15.55 6.69
C VAL A 34 0.06 15.50 5.18
N TRP A 35 -0.25 14.32 4.65
CA TRP A 35 -0.63 14.13 3.25
C TRP A 35 -1.47 12.87 3.11
N ALA A 36 -2.19 12.79 1.98
CA ALA A 36 -2.93 11.60 1.58
C ALA A 36 -2.81 11.41 0.08
N VAL A 37 -2.67 10.17 -0.36
CA VAL A 37 -2.54 9.80 -1.77
C VAL A 37 -3.59 8.75 -2.10
N GLN A 38 -4.36 8.97 -3.16
CA GLN A 38 -5.37 8.03 -3.60
C GLN A 38 -4.73 6.81 -4.26
N LEU A 39 -5.13 5.63 -3.81
CA LEU A 39 -4.76 4.35 -4.41
C LEU A 39 -5.92 3.85 -5.28
N PRO A 40 -5.67 2.94 -6.25
CA PRO A 40 -6.76 2.36 -7.04
C PRO A 40 -7.79 1.70 -6.15
N GLY A 41 -9.07 1.95 -6.41
CA GLY A 41 -10.16 1.45 -5.59
C GLY A 41 -10.75 0.13 -6.06
N TYR A 42 -11.19 0.08 -7.31
CA TYR A 42 -11.92 -1.07 -7.85
C TYR A 42 -11.36 -1.50 -9.18
N GLU A 43 -11.51 -2.79 -9.48
CA GLU A 43 -11.20 -3.31 -10.79
C GLU A 43 -12.12 -2.67 -11.84
N PRO A 44 -11.59 -2.32 -13.04
CA PRO A 44 -12.43 -1.84 -14.11
C PRO A 44 -13.43 -2.91 -14.53
N VAL A 45 -14.69 -2.51 -14.78
CA VAL A 45 -15.73 -3.42 -15.29
C VAL A 45 -16.05 -3.05 -16.72
N ARG A 46 -16.19 -4.09 -17.57
CA ARG A 46 -16.50 -3.91 -18.99
C ARG A 46 -17.90 -3.37 -19.21
N ARG A 47 -18.84 -3.76 -18.37
CA ARG A 47 -20.24 -3.38 -18.47
C ARG A 47 -20.61 -2.49 -17.29
N PRO A 48 -20.93 -1.23 -17.53
CA PRO A 48 -21.25 -0.30 -16.44
C PRO A 48 -22.41 -0.73 -15.55
N GLN A 49 -23.35 -1.50 -16.09
CA GLN A 49 -24.50 -1.99 -15.35
C GLN A 49 -24.19 -3.19 -14.45
N ARG A 50 -23.02 -3.79 -14.58
CA ARG A 50 -22.57 -4.84 -13.66
C ARG A 50 -22.12 -4.23 -12.35
N LYS A 51 -22.53 -4.87 -11.27
CA LYS A 51 -22.05 -4.51 -9.95
C LYS A 51 -20.53 -4.75 -9.87
N ARG A 52 -19.81 -3.79 -9.27
CA ARG A 52 -18.38 -3.95 -9.02
C ARG A 52 -18.21 -4.86 -7.81
N ASP A 53 -17.78 -6.09 -8.04
CA ASP A 53 -17.64 -7.10 -7.01
C ASP A 53 -16.28 -7.06 -6.32
N SER A 54 -15.26 -6.53 -7.01
CA SER A 54 -13.88 -6.64 -6.57
C SER A 54 -13.27 -5.27 -6.32
N ALA A 55 -13.04 -4.97 -5.06
CA ALA A 55 -12.18 -3.86 -4.68
C ALA A 55 -10.74 -4.34 -4.64
N TYR A 56 -9.80 -3.47 -5.04
CA TYR A 56 -8.38 -3.77 -4.82
C TYR A 56 -8.08 -3.72 -3.33
N ALA A 57 -7.31 -4.70 -2.88
CA ALA A 57 -6.79 -4.73 -1.52
C ALA A 57 -5.38 -4.15 -1.51
N HIS A 58 -5.12 -3.27 -0.56
CA HIS A 58 -3.81 -2.63 -0.39
C HIS A 58 -3.24 -3.06 0.95
N HIS A 59 -2.08 -3.69 0.90
CA HIS A 59 -1.44 -4.32 2.06
C HIS A 59 -0.21 -3.53 2.49
N GLY A 60 -0.12 -3.26 3.76
CA GLY A 60 0.87 -2.39 4.36
C GLY A 60 0.18 -1.23 5.05
N PRO A 61 0.82 -0.06 5.15
CA PRO A 61 2.15 0.24 4.60
C PRO A 61 3.28 -0.32 5.45
N VAL A 62 4.44 -0.46 4.85
CA VAL A 62 5.69 -0.71 5.58
C VAL A 62 6.73 0.33 5.18
N LEU A 63 7.64 0.64 6.09
CA LEU A 63 8.75 1.54 5.80
C LEU A 63 9.98 0.69 5.49
N ALA A 64 10.52 0.85 4.29
CA ALA A 64 11.67 0.08 3.82
C ALA A 64 12.57 0.95 2.96
N GLY A 65 13.86 0.98 3.28
CA GLY A 65 14.83 1.75 2.51
C GLY A 65 14.52 3.24 2.43
N GLY A 66 13.93 3.82 3.47
CA GLY A 66 13.55 5.22 3.48
C GLY A 66 12.31 5.55 2.65
N ARG A 67 11.53 4.55 2.26
CA ARG A 67 10.30 4.71 1.48
C ARG A 67 9.13 4.00 2.14
N VAL A 68 7.93 4.52 1.91
CA VAL A 68 6.69 3.87 2.33
C VAL A 68 6.24 2.95 1.21
N VAL A 69 6.05 1.67 1.51
CA VAL A 69 5.77 0.65 0.50
C VAL A 69 4.40 0.04 0.74
N VAL A 70 3.62 -0.08 -0.32
CA VAL A 70 2.30 -0.71 -0.31
C VAL A 70 2.26 -1.78 -1.40
N ALA A 71 1.87 -3.00 -1.03
CA ALA A 71 1.66 -4.09 -1.98
C ALA A 71 0.17 -4.25 -2.22
N SER A 72 -0.24 -4.35 -3.48
CA SER A 72 -1.65 -4.29 -3.83
C SER A 72 -2.09 -5.47 -4.68
N SER A 73 -3.36 -5.84 -4.56
CA SER A 73 -3.95 -6.92 -5.35
C SER A 73 -4.13 -6.57 -6.82
N ASP A 74 -3.96 -5.28 -7.19
CA ASP A 74 -4.00 -4.85 -8.59
C ASP A 74 -2.78 -5.24 -9.41
N GLY A 75 -1.79 -5.86 -8.79
CA GLY A 75 -0.60 -6.37 -9.47
C GLY A 75 0.64 -5.50 -9.33
N TYR A 76 0.63 -4.53 -8.40
CA TYR A 76 1.76 -3.62 -8.24
C TYR A 76 2.20 -3.46 -6.80
N LEU A 77 3.51 -3.30 -6.65
CA LEU A 77 4.16 -2.85 -5.43
C LEU A 77 4.53 -1.39 -5.66
N ARG A 78 4.05 -0.50 -4.79
CA ARG A 78 4.28 0.93 -4.95
C ARG A 78 5.12 1.47 -3.80
N SER A 79 6.07 2.32 -4.13
CA SER A 79 6.94 2.99 -3.16
C SER A 79 6.70 4.50 -3.21
N PHE A 80 6.58 5.11 -2.05
CA PHE A 80 6.25 6.53 -1.92
C PHE A 80 7.29 7.24 -1.08
N ASN A 81 7.51 8.52 -1.38
CA ASN A 81 8.33 9.39 -0.55
C ASN A 81 7.57 9.68 0.75
N PRO A 82 8.13 9.36 1.93
CA PRO A 82 7.39 9.54 3.19
C PRO A 82 7.15 11.01 3.54
N GLU A 83 7.95 11.93 3.03
CA GLU A 83 7.79 13.36 3.32
C GLU A 83 6.67 14.00 2.50
N THR A 84 6.57 13.64 1.23
CA THR A 84 5.66 14.30 0.29
C THR A 84 4.47 13.45 -0.14
N GLY A 85 4.56 12.13 0.00
CA GLY A 85 3.56 11.21 -0.52
C GLY A 85 3.69 10.95 -2.02
N ALA A 86 4.71 11.49 -2.67
CA ALA A 86 4.89 11.29 -4.10
C ALA A 86 5.26 9.84 -4.43
N LEU A 87 4.66 9.29 -5.49
CA LEU A 87 5.01 7.97 -5.98
C LEU A 87 6.43 8.00 -6.55
N VAL A 88 7.30 7.15 -6.02
CA VAL A 88 8.71 7.11 -6.42
C VAL A 88 8.96 5.99 -7.41
N ALA A 89 8.38 4.82 -7.18
CA ALA A 89 8.63 3.65 -7.99
C ALA A 89 7.44 2.67 -7.94
N THR A 90 7.31 1.88 -9.00
CA THR A 90 6.38 0.76 -9.06
C THR A 90 7.12 -0.48 -9.51
N ALA A 91 6.71 -1.63 -9.01
CA ALA A 91 7.20 -2.92 -9.45
C ALA A 91 6.02 -3.86 -9.65
N ALA A 92 6.11 -4.75 -10.63
CA ALA A 92 5.04 -5.70 -10.87
C ALA A 92 5.04 -6.82 -9.83
N VAL A 93 3.84 -7.20 -9.39
CA VAL A 93 3.61 -8.40 -8.59
C VAL A 93 2.66 -9.27 -9.42
N PRO A 94 3.17 -10.27 -10.14
CA PRO A 94 2.32 -11.10 -10.99
C PRO A 94 1.20 -11.77 -10.19
N GLY A 95 -0.03 -11.58 -10.64
CA GLY A 95 -1.21 -12.10 -9.94
C GLY A 95 -1.71 -11.22 -8.79
N GLY A 96 -0.97 -10.20 -8.41
CA GLY A 96 -1.32 -9.33 -7.30
C GLY A 96 -0.80 -9.83 -5.96
N ALA A 97 -0.68 -8.91 -5.00
CA ALA A 97 -0.21 -9.22 -3.65
C ALA A 97 -1.38 -9.66 -2.76
N THR A 98 -1.11 -10.55 -1.81
CA THR A 98 -2.11 -11.03 -0.85
C THR A 98 -1.80 -10.64 0.58
N THR A 99 -0.59 -10.17 0.85
CA THR A 99 -0.15 -9.81 2.20
C THR A 99 0.68 -8.53 2.16
N ALA A 100 0.86 -7.92 3.33
CA ALA A 100 1.79 -6.82 3.47
C ALA A 100 3.22 -7.30 3.16
N PRO A 101 4.06 -6.42 2.57
CA PRO A 101 5.46 -6.76 2.37
C PRO A 101 6.17 -7.03 3.70
N ALA A 102 7.12 -7.94 3.67
CA ALA A 102 8.00 -8.20 4.81
C ALA A 102 9.42 -7.80 4.43
N VAL A 103 10.14 -7.22 5.37
CA VAL A 103 11.53 -6.78 5.16
C VAL A 103 12.45 -7.67 5.98
N ALA A 104 13.46 -8.22 5.31
CA ALA A 104 14.51 -8.99 5.95
C ALA A 104 15.86 -8.57 5.34
N GLY A 105 16.74 -8.01 6.16
CA GLY A 105 17.97 -7.42 5.68
C GLY A 105 17.67 -6.23 4.75
N SER A 106 18.22 -6.25 3.55
CA SER A 106 17.98 -5.23 2.53
C SER A 106 16.98 -5.70 1.46
N THR A 107 16.26 -6.80 1.72
CA THR A 107 15.35 -7.40 0.75
C THR A 107 13.91 -7.27 1.23
N LEU A 108 13.02 -6.90 0.32
CA LEU A 108 11.60 -6.84 0.53
C LEU A 108 10.95 -8.08 -0.08
N TYR A 109 10.10 -8.74 0.68
CA TYR A 109 9.43 -9.97 0.24
C TYR A 109 7.93 -9.75 0.15
N VAL A 110 7.32 -10.23 -0.93
CA VAL A 110 5.88 -10.14 -1.17
C VAL A 110 5.36 -11.51 -1.55
N VAL A 111 4.22 -11.91 -1.02
CA VAL A 111 3.54 -13.14 -1.42
C VAL A 111 2.45 -12.79 -2.44
N SER A 112 2.51 -13.43 -3.61
CA SER A 112 1.52 -13.21 -4.66
C SER A 112 0.28 -14.07 -4.44
N LYS A 113 -0.78 -13.76 -5.20
CA LYS A 113 -2.02 -14.53 -5.17
C LYS A 113 -1.83 -16.00 -5.52
N ASP A 114 -0.82 -16.31 -6.33
CA ASP A 114 -0.51 -17.70 -6.71
C ASP A 114 0.35 -18.41 -5.68
N GLY A 115 0.61 -17.80 -4.54
CA GLY A 115 1.41 -18.38 -3.47
C GLY A 115 2.91 -18.27 -3.68
N GLN A 116 3.36 -17.47 -4.63
CA GLN A 116 4.79 -17.26 -4.86
C GLN A 116 5.36 -16.21 -3.92
N LEU A 117 6.53 -16.50 -3.37
CA LEU A 117 7.31 -15.54 -2.61
C LEU A 117 8.24 -14.81 -3.57
N ILE A 118 8.09 -13.50 -3.67
CA ILE A 118 8.86 -12.67 -4.61
C ILE A 118 9.76 -11.73 -3.79
N ALA A 119 11.04 -11.69 -4.15
CA ALA A 119 12.02 -10.84 -3.49
C ALA A 119 12.32 -9.61 -4.33
N TYR A 120 12.33 -8.44 -3.70
CA TYR A 120 12.68 -7.16 -4.31
C TYR A 120 13.84 -6.55 -3.54
N ARG A 121 14.83 -6.08 -4.25
CA ARG A 121 16.02 -5.48 -3.66
C ARG A 121 16.16 -4.00 -3.96
#